data_f77ec58deb23e64a6cbdf9824735cf89
#
_entry.id   f77ec58deb23e64a6cbdf9824735cf89
#
_cell.length_a   1.000
_cell.length_b   1.000
_cell.length_c   1.000
_cell.angle_alpha   90.00
_cell.angle_beta   90.00
_cell.angle_gamma   90.00
#
_symmetry.space_group_name_H-M   'P 1'
#
loop_
_entity.id
_entity.type
_entity.pdbx_description
1 polymer ?
#
loop_
_entity_poly.entity_id
_entity_poly.type
_entity_poly.pdbx_seq_one_letter_code
_entity_poly.pdbx_strand_id
1 'polypeptide(L)'
;MNVIEISNIAAACGKNPYEDRQKIMLLLLCRKYKEIYKKEMKKIGIIEYISHDIKTFDTEIKEMYSEHKRNVTNPKEFKQIEKNITDKIKLKKEITKKDLDYAKIFIESSLKKDCGTNSEKTVIKKQLYTKGNNCMFSFVNNEYNWTIRGFHDATDNDIVIEIKTRMKQQNVRRNEYDLYQLFGYLLAMNKTRGKIVQYFNDIVYDSDIPTFTEFGIIDITVEPCKSKFEEFIKELNLFFQELNTYSDTHLINIEDIIKKNEWPIALYDTTDTPHNISPAYEKIINSI
;
A
#
# COMPACT_ATOMS: atom_id res chain seq x y z
N MET A 1 -16.96 -6.40 -11.05
CA MET A 1 -15.61 -7.04 -11.14
C MET A 1 -14.81 -6.65 -9.93
N ASN A 2 -14.30 -7.62 -9.17
CA ASN A 2 -13.49 -7.34 -7.99
C ASN A 2 -12.03 -7.07 -8.42
N VAL A 3 -11.52 -5.89 -8.14
CA VAL A 3 -10.15 -5.48 -8.51
C VAL A 3 -9.34 -5.25 -7.25
N ILE A 4 -8.21 -5.94 -7.12
CA ILE A 4 -7.26 -5.76 -6.01
C ILE A 4 -5.92 -5.25 -6.54
N GLU A 5 -5.36 -4.27 -5.85
CA GLU A 5 -4.00 -3.80 -6.13
C GLU A 5 -2.97 -4.85 -5.67
N ILE A 6 -1.93 -5.10 -6.48
CA ILE A 6 -0.90 -6.10 -6.15
C ILE A 6 -0.21 -5.79 -4.82
N SER A 7 -0.05 -4.53 -4.46
CA SER A 7 0.47 -4.12 -3.14
C SER A 7 -0.38 -4.60 -1.95
N ASN A 8 -1.66 -4.93 -2.16
CA ASN A 8 -2.58 -5.39 -1.13
C ASN A 8 -2.73 -6.93 -1.10
N ILE A 9 -2.14 -7.65 -2.05
CA ILE A 9 -2.31 -9.10 -2.17
C ILE A 9 -1.81 -9.84 -0.93
N ALA A 10 -0.65 -9.47 -0.41
CA ALA A 10 -0.11 -10.11 0.78
C ALA A 10 -1.04 -9.94 2.00
N ALA A 11 -1.69 -8.79 2.15
CA ALA A 11 -2.70 -8.57 3.19
C ALA A 11 -3.97 -9.39 2.93
N ALA A 12 -4.44 -9.45 1.69
CA ALA A 12 -5.58 -10.27 1.29
C ALA A 12 -5.36 -11.76 1.61
N CYS A 13 -4.14 -12.25 1.42
CA CYS A 13 -3.73 -13.61 1.77
C CYS A 13 -3.35 -13.79 3.25
N GLY A 14 -3.50 -12.77 4.10
CA GLY A 14 -3.15 -12.83 5.53
C GLY A 14 -1.65 -12.92 5.82
N LYS A 15 -0.79 -12.55 4.87
CA LYS A 15 0.67 -12.61 4.99
C LYS A 15 1.33 -11.26 5.26
N ASN A 16 0.56 -10.20 5.39
CA ASN A 16 1.08 -8.87 5.73
C ASN A 16 0.92 -8.61 7.22
N PRO A 17 2.01 -8.50 8.01
CA PRO A 17 1.93 -8.26 9.44
C PRO A 17 1.47 -6.84 9.81
N TYR A 18 1.41 -5.93 8.84
CA TYR A 18 1.07 -4.52 9.04
C TYR A 18 -0.33 -4.15 8.55
N GLU A 19 -1.00 -5.04 7.83
CA GLU A 19 -2.30 -4.76 7.24
C GLU A 19 -3.23 -5.98 7.30
N ASP A 20 -4.39 -5.79 7.92
CA ASP A 20 -5.35 -6.86 8.15
C ASP A 20 -6.09 -7.26 6.86
N ARG A 21 -6.32 -8.57 6.67
CA ARG A 21 -7.10 -9.13 5.57
C ARG A 21 -8.51 -8.54 5.50
N GLN A 22 -9.18 -8.38 6.65
CA GLN A 22 -10.53 -7.85 6.71
C GLN A 22 -10.60 -6.38 6.27
N LYS A 23 -9.53 -5.61 6.49
CA LYS A 23 -9.41 -4.24 5.99
C LYS A 23 -9.43 -4.20 4.46
N ILE A 24 -8.66 -5.09 3.80
CA ILE A 24 -8.66 -5.17 2.34
C ILE A 24 -10.03 -5.60 1.82
N MET A 25 -10.69 -6.53 2.50
CA MET A 25 -12.05 -6.96 2.17
C MET A 25 -13.03 -5.80 2.24
N LEU A 26 -13.00 -5.02 3.34
CA LEU A 26 -13.83 -3.83 3.50
C LEU A 26 -13.61 -2.81 2.38
N LEU A 27 -12.34 -2.54 2.02
CA LEU A 27 -12.03 -1.63 0.91
C LEU A 27 -12.66 -2.09 -0.42
N LEU A 28 -12.61 -3.39 -0.72
CA LEU A 28 -13.20 -3.93 -1.95
C LEU A 28 -14.72 -3.90 -1.91
N LEU A 29 -15.34 -4.19 -0.77
CA LEU A 29 -16.79 -4.11 -0.57
C LEU A 29 -17.30 -2.67 -0.66
N CYS A 30 -16.57 -1.71 -0.12
CA CYS A 30 -16.88 -0.28 -0.30
C CYS A 30 -16.87 0.14 -1.77
N ARG A 31 -15.95 -0.39 -2.57
CA ARG A 31 -15.93 -0.13 -4.02
C ARG A 31 -17.12 -0.79 -4.75
N LYS A 32 -17.50 -2.00 -4.34
CA LYS A 32 -18.58 -2.77 -4.97
C LYS A 32 -19.97 -2.27 -4.59
N TYR A 33 -20.19 -1.92 -3.32
CA TYR A 33 -21.48 -1.54 -2.72
C TYR A 33 -21.43 -0.13 -2.12
N LYS A 34 -20.95 0.81 -2.89
CA LYS A 34 -20.61 2.17 -2.48
C LYS A 34 -21.64 2.84 -1.57
N GLU A 35 -22.89 2.95 -2.03
CA GLU A 35 -23.92 3.72 -1.33
C GLU A 35 -24.35 3.07 0.01
N ILE A 36 -24.33 1.74 0.05
CA ILE A 36 -24.72 0.98 1.24
C ILE A 36 -23.65 1.14 2.31
N TYR A 37 -22.40 0.88 1.97
CA TYR A 37 -21.28 1.02 2.91
C TYR A 37 -21.09 2.46 3.38
N LYS A 38 -21.29 3.44 2.53
CA LYS A 38 -21.30 4.86 2.90
C LYS A 38 -22.37 5.18 3.93
N LYS A 39 -23.59 4.66 3.77
CA LYS A 39 -24.67 4.81 4.72
C LYS A 39 -24.35 4.17 6.06
N GLU A 40 -23.82 2.94 6.07
CA GLU A 40 -23.44 2.26 7.31
C GLU A 40 -22.26 2.96 8.02
N MET A 41 -21.25 3.39 7.28
CA MET A 41 -20.15 4.19 7.86
C MET A 41 -20.63 5.49 8.50
N LYS A 42 -21.61 6.18 7.89
CA LYS A 42 -22.24 7.37 8.50
C LYS A 42 -22.93 7.05 9.81
N LYS A 43 -23.63 5.90 9.90
CA LYS A 43 -24.34 5.50 11.14
C LYS A 43 -23.39 5.28 12.31
N ILE A 44 -22.20 4.75 12.07
CA ILE A 44 -21.19 4.51 13.11
C ILE A 44 -20.23 5.70 13.31
N GLY A 45 -20.55 6.85 12.72
CA GLY A 45 -19.81 8.10 12.95
C GLY A 45 -18.46 8.21 12.26
N ILE A 46 -18.18 7.34 11.25
CA ILE A 46 -16.89 7.34 10.54
C ILE A 46 -16.81 8.47 9.51
N ILE A 47 -17.94 8.91 9.00
CA ILE A 47 -18.04 10.03 8.07
C ILE A 47 -18.61 11.23 8.82
N GLU A 48 -17.74 12.01 9.42
CA GLU A 48 -18.09 13.32 9.98
C GLU A 48 -17.60 14.43 9.04
N TYR A 49 -18.22 15.60 9.18
CA TYR A 49 -17.87 16.80 8.46
C TYR A 49 -16.42 17.21 8.69
N ILE A 50 -15.64 17.35 7.62
CA ILE A 50 -14.41 18.13 7.68
C ILE A 50 -14.80 19.59 7.60
N SER A 51 -14.52 20.36 8.66
CA SER A 51 -14.67 21.80 8.61
C SER A 51 -13.82 22.40 7.49
N HIS A 52 -14.25 23.53 6.94
CA HIS A 52 -13.47 24.29 5.95
C HIS A 52 -12.05 24.58 6.43
N ASP A 53 -11.87 24.75 7.73
CA ASP A 53 -10.59 25.07 8.38
C ASP A 53 -9.59 23.91 8.29
N ILE A 54 -10.04 22.66 8.39
CA ILE A 54 -9.18 21.48 8.22
C ILE A 54 -8.71 21.35 6.77
N LYS A 55 -9.55 21.63 5.77
CA LYS A 55 -9.16 21.61 4.35
C LYS A 55 -8.07 22.65 4.06
N THR A 56 -8.20 23.84 4.62
CA THR A 56 -7.21 24.91 4.48
C THR A 56 -5.88 24.50 5.11
N PHE A 57 -5.92 23.94 6.31
CA PHE A 57 -4.76 23.46 7.04
C PHE A 57 -4.04 22.34 6.30
N ASP A 58 -4.77 21.38 5.72
CA ASP A 58 -4.20 20.28 4.93
C ASP A 58 -3.49 20.80 3.67
N THR A 59 -4.09 21.77 2.98
CA THR A 59 -3.47 22.42 1.81
C THR A 59 -2.16 23.10 2.20
N GLU A 60 -2.14 23.84 3.31
CA GLU A 60 -0.94 24.51 3.82
C GLU A 60 0.17 23.53 4.20
N ILE A 61 -0.15 22.41 4.86
CA ILE A 61 0.83 21.36 5.18
C ILE A 61 1.47 20.82 3.89
N LYS A 62 0.66 20.61 2.85
CA LYS A 62 1.14 20.11 1.55
C LYS A 62 2.05 21.10 0.84
N GLU A 63 1.69 22.36 0.88
CA GLU A 63 2.53 23.42 0.32
C GLU A 63 3.87 23.47 1.05
N MET A 64 3.87 23.51 2.40
CA MET A 64 5.09 23.46 3.21
C MET A 64 5.91 22.20 2.95
N TYR A 65 5.25 21.04 2.78
CA TYR A 65 5.92 19.80 2.45
C TYR A 65 6.53 19.84 1.04
N SER A 66 5.82 20.41 0.06
CA SER A 66 6.29 20.50 -1.32
C SER A 66 7.56 21.31 -1.47
N GLU A 67 7.76 22.33 -0.62
CA GLU A 67 8.99 23.11 -0.56
C GLU A 67 10.22 22.27 -0.15
N HIS A 68 10.00 21.21 0.65
CA HIS A 68 11.04 20.36 1.23
C HIS A 68 11.22 19.02 0.51
N LYS A 69 10.36 18.71 -0.46
CA LYS A 69 10.25 17.43 -1.16
C LYS A 69 11.47 17.03 -2.01
N ARG A 70 12.43 17.91 -2.21
CA ARG A 70 13.51 17.73 -3.19
C ARG A 70 14.45 16.58 -2.80
N ASN A 71 14.35 15.45 -3.54
CA ASN A 71 15.32 14.36 -3.57
C ASN A 71 15.61 13.65 -2.26
N VAL A 72 14.62 13.47 -1.40
CA VAL A 72 14.79 12.72 -0.16
C VAL A 72 15.01 11.24 -0.48
N THR A 73 16.25 10.78 -0.35
CA THR A 73 16.63 9.36 -0.48
C THR A 73 17.16 8.79 0.83
N ASN A 74 17.42 9.64 1.81
CA ASN A 74 18.05 9.26 3.06
C ASN A 74 17.09 9.45 4.25
N PRO A 75 16.72 8.38 4.98
CA PRO A 75 15.87 8.45 6.17
C PRO A 75 16.41 9.34 7.29
N LYS A 76 17.72 9.58 7.34
CA LYS A 76 18.33 10.46 8.35
C LYS A 76 17.84 11.91 8.23
N GLU A 77 17.43 12.33 7.05
CA GLU A 77 16.91 13.67 6.81
C GLU A 77 15.45 13.85 7.28
N PHE A 78 14.72 12.75 7.47
CA PHE A 78 13.29 12.79 7.81
C PHE A 78 12.99 13.61 9.06
N LYS A 79 13.76 13.38 10.15
CA LYS A 79 13.56 14.09 11.41
C LYS A 79 13.79 15.59 11.28
N GLN A 80 14.77 16.01 10.47
CA GLN A 80 15.04 17.41 10.24
C GLN A 80 13.94 18.08 9.43
N ILE A 81 13.46 17.41 8.38
CA ILE A 81 12.36 17.93 7.53
C ILE A 81 11.07 17.99 8.34
N GLU A 82 10.72 16.92 9.06
CA GLU A 82 9.55 16.88 9.95
C GLU A 82 9.60 18.02 10.97
N LYS A 83 10.76 18.20 11.63
CA LYS A 83 10.95 19.27 12.61
C LYS A 83 10.76 20.65 11.97
N ASN A 84 11.39 20.90 10.82
CA ASN A 84 11.31 22.20 10.15
C ASN A 84 9.85 22.55 9.79
N ILE A 85 9.09 21.59 9.25
CA ILE A 85 7.68 21.81 8.89
C ILE A 85 6.83 21.96 10.16
N THR A 86 7.04 21.10 11.16
CA THR A 86 6.32 21.15 12.44
C THR A 86 6.54 22.49 13.17
N ASP A 87 7.76 23.00 13.17
CA ASP A 87 8.07 24.28 13.80
C ASP A 87 7.41 25.47 13.04
N LYS A 88 7.36 25.44 11.70
CA LYS A 88 6.60 26.41 10.92
C LYS A 88 5.10 26.36 11.25
N ILE A 89 4.54 25.16 11.40
CA ILE A 89 3.14 24.95 11.74
C ILE A 89 2.82 25.53 13.12
N LYS A 90 3.68 25.30 14.12
CA LYS A 90 3.51 25.83 15.50
C LYS A 90 3.52 27.35 15.60
N LEU A 91 4.14 28.03 14.63
CA LEU A 91 4.14 29.50 14.60
C LEU A 91 2.79 30.09 14.18
N LYS A 92 1.88 29.27 13.65
CA LYS A 92 0.51 29.70 13.30
C LYS A 92 -0.35 29.77 14.55
N LYS A 93 -1.12 30.84 14.69
CA LYS A 93 -2.10 30.99 15.77
C LYS A 93 -3.24 29.99 15.59
N GLU A 94 -3.71 29.38 16.68
CA GLU A 94 -4.90 28.53 16.75
C GLU A 94 -4.76 27.06 16.29
N ILE A 95 -3.57 26.47 16.39
CA ILE A 95 -3.36 25.06 16.08
C ILE A 95 -3.63 24.19 17.30
N THR A 96 -4.50 23.21 17.15
CA THR A 96 -4.77 22.21 18.19
C THR A 96 -3.70 21.12 18.23
N LYS A 97 -3.63 20.39 19.36
CA LYS A 97 -2.77 19.21 19.46
C LYS A 97 -3.10 18.16 18.40
N LYS A 98 -4.40 17.99 18.08
CA LYS A 98 -4.86 17.03 17.04
C LYS A 98 -4.34 17.42 15.65
N ASP A 99 -4.37 18.69 15.31
CA ASP A 99 -3.86 19.19 14.02
C ASP A 99 -2.37 18.94 13.89
N LEU A 100 -1.62 19.12 14.98
CA LEU A 100 -0.18 18.88 15.02
C LEU A 100 0.16 17.38 14.86
N ASP A 101 -0.59 16.51 15.53
CA ASP A 101 -0.42 15.06 15.41
C ASP A 101 -0.79 14.57 14.00
N TYR A 102 -1.85 15.11 13.41
CA TYR A 102 -2.22 14.87 12.02
C TYR A 102 -1.10 15.29 11.06
N ALA A 103 -0.58 16.52 11.21
CA ALA A 103 0.49 17.03 10.36
C ALA A 103 1.74 16.13 10.42
N LYS A 104 2.12 15.65 11.59
CA LYS A 104 3.26 14.74 11.75
C LYS A 104 3.05 13.42 11.01
N ILE A 105 1.88 12.80 11.17
CA ILE A 105 1.53 11.55 10.48
C ILE A 105 1.58 11.74 8.96
N PHE A 106 1.01 12.84 8.46
CA PHE A 106 1.03 13.18 7.04
C PHE A 106 2.47 13.35 6.52
N ILE A 107 3.29 14.15 7.20
CA ILE A 107 4.68 14.42 6.81
C ILE A 107 5.49 13.13 6.81
N GLU A 108 5.40 12.32 7.87
CA GLU A 108 6.13 11.07 7.98
C GLU A 108 5.75 10.08 6.86
N SER A 109 4.47 9.92 6.59
CA SER A 109 3.99 9.02 5.52
C SER A 109 4.43 9.50 4.13
N SER A 110 4.38 10.81 3.89
CA SER A 110 4.80 11.41 2.64
C SER A 110 6.32 11.29 2.42
N LEU A 111 7.12 11.50 3.46
CA LEU A 111 8.58 11.32 3.40
C LEU A 111 8.96 9.87 3.10
N LYS A 112 8.30 8.90 3.73
CA LYS A 112 8.53 7.47 3.47
C LYS A 112 8.21 7.12 2.02
N LYS A 113 7.08 7.61 1.49
CA LYS A 113 6.66 7.39 0.11
C LYS A 113 7.64 8.01 -0.90
N ASP A 114 8.03 9.26 -0.71
CA ASP A 114 8.95 9.95 -1.61
C ASP A 114 10.35 9.33 -1.57
N CYS A 115 10.82 8.93 -0.39
CA CYS A 115 12.07 8.21 -0.25
C CYS A 115 12.03 6.86 -0.99
N GLY A 116 10.95 6.10 -0.86
CA GLY A 116 10.75 4.86 -1.63
C GLY A 116 10.84 5.12 -3.13
N THR A 117 10.04 6.02 -3.65
CA THR A 117 10.00 6.35 -5.09
C THR A 117 11.35 6.86 -5.63
N ASN A 118 12.08 7.68 -4.87
CA ASN A 118 13.39 8.18 -5.29
C ASN A 118 14.46 7.09 -5.24
N SER A 119 14.38 6.21 -4.23
CA SER A 119 15.26 5.04 -4.10
C SER A 119 15.07 4.07 -5.25
N GLU A 120 13.82 3.75 -5.63
CA GLU A 120 13.50 2.91 -6.79
C GLU A 120 14.15 3.46 -8.07
N LYS A 121 14.00 4.76 -8.36
CA LYS A 121 14.66 5.42 -9.51
C LYS A 121 16.18 5.28 -9.45
N THR A 122 16.76 5.39 -8.28
CA THR A 122 18.20 5.26 -8.07
C THR A 122 18.68 3.83 -8.34
N VAL A 123 17.95 2.83 -7.83
CA VAL A 123 18.26 1.40 -8.06
C VAL A 123 18.15 1.07 -9.55
N ILE A 124 17.04 1.44 -10.19
CA ILE A 124 16.81 1.22 -11.62
C ILE A 124 17.99 1.76 -12.46
N LYS A 125 18.43 2.99 -12.15
CA LYS A 125 19.56 3.62 -12.84
C LYS A 125 20.88 2.92 -12.54
N LYS A 126 21.17 2.59 -11.27
CA LYS A 126 22.44 1.95 -10.86
C LYS A 126 22.59 0.55 -11.43
N GLN A 127 21.49 -0.21 -11.51
CA GLN A 127 21.49 -1.60 -11.97
C GLN A 127 21.17 -1.75 -13.47
N LEU A 128 20.93 -0.64 -14.17
CA LEU A 128 20.54 -0.62 -15.59
C LEU A 128 19.27 -1.43 -15.89
N TYR A 129 18.36 -1.51 -14.93
CA TYR A 129 17.07 -2.17 -15.11
C TYR A 129 16.15 -1.39 -16.04
N THR A 130 15.28 -2.08 -16.73
CA THR A 130 14.18 -1.44 -17.47
C THR A 130 13.08 -1.08 -16.49
N LYS A 131 12.66 0.21 -16.50
CA LYS A 131 11.57 0.72 -15.66
C LYS A 131 10.27 -0.03 -15.93
N GLY A 132 9.59 -0.40 -14.86
CA GLY A 132 8.32 -1.10 -14.90
C GLY A 132 7.14 -0.30 -15.44
N ASN A 133 6.10 -1.02 -15.75
CA ASN A 133 4.85 -0.53 -16.30
C ASN A 133 3.65 -1.10 -15.55
N ASN A 134 2.47 -0.65 -15.94
CA ASN A 134 1.21 -1.22 -15.46
C ASN A 134 1.05 -2.66 -15.92
N CYS A 135 0.61 -3.53 -15.03
CA CYS A 135 0.33 -4.94 -15.32
C CYS A 135 -0.98 -5.38 -14.68
N MET A 136 -1.62 -6.36 -15.29
CA MET A 136 -2.94 -6.82 -14.88
C MET A 136 -3.15 -8.28 -15.26
N PHE A 137 -3.82 -9.03 -14.37
CA PHE A 137 -4.30 -10.37 -14.63
C PHE A 137 -5.76 -10.50 -14.17
N SER A 138 -6.61 -11.07 -15.00
CA SER A 138 -8.02 -11.32 -14.67
C SER A 138 -8.31 -12.80 -14.67
N PHE A 139 -8.93 -13.26 -13.58
CA PHE A 139 -9.43 -14.61 -13.43
C PHE A 139 -10.95 -14.59 -13.46
N VAL A 140 -11.53 -15.41 -14.31
CA VAL A 140 -12.98 -15.53 -14.50
C VAL A 140 -13.37 -17.00 -14.41
N ASN A 141 -14.26 -17.34 -13.49
CA ASN A 141 -14.91 -18.62 -13.44
C ASN A 141 -16.44 -18.45 -13.28
N ASN A 142 -17.18 -19.55 -13.16
CA ASN A 142 -18.63 -19.50 -13.06
C ASN A 142 -19.15 -18.89 -11.74
N GLU A 143 -18.32 -18.84 -10.69
CA GLU A 143 -18.71 -18.39 -9.36
C GLU A 143 -18.32 -16.93 -9.10
N TYR A 144 -17.15 -16.51 -9.59
CA TYR A 144 -16.63 -15.18 -9.35
C TYR A 144 -15.65 -14.72 -10.44
N ASN A 145 -15.51 -13.42 -10.48
CA ASN A 145 -14.58 -12.74 -11.38
C ASN A 145 -13.75 -11.76 -10.56
N TRP A 146 -12.41 -11.87 -10.65
CA TRP A 146 -11.50 -10.98 -9.98
C TRP A 146 -10.31 -10.60 -10.86
N THR A 147 -9.72 -9.46 -10.56
CA THR A 147 -8.55 -8.94 -11.26
C THR A 147 -7.52 -8.46 -10.25
N ILE A 148 -6.28 -8.81 -10.48
CA ILE A 148 -5.13 -8.15 -9.84
C ILE A 148 -4.53 -7.13 -10.80
N ARG A 149 -4.07 -6.00 -10.27
CA ARG A 149 -3.39 -4.97 -11.08
C ARG A 149 -2.35 -4.25 -10.24
N GLY A 150 -1.35 -3.68 -10.89
CA GLY A 150 -0.34 -2.88 -10.24
C GLY A 150 0.71 -2.35 -11.20
N PHE A 151 1.64 -1.58 -10.65
CA PHE A 151 2.86 -1.15 -11.32
C PHE A 151 4.01 -1.95 -10.74
N HIS A 152 4.65 -2.80 -11.53
CA HIS A 152 5.91 -3.43 -11.13
C HIS A 152 7.04 -2.41 -11.22
N ASP A 153 8.06 -2.54 -10.36
CA ASP A 153 9.10 -1.53 -10.26
C ASP A 153 10.03 -1.54 -11.47
N ALA A 154 10.50 -2.72 -11.85
CA ALA A 154 11.42 -2.87 -12.98
C ALA A 154 11.43 -4.29 -13.56
N THR A 155 12.17 -4.46 -14.66
CA THR A 155 12.56 -5.76 -15.23
C THR A 155 14.02 -5.78 -15.59
N ASP A 156 14.61 -6.98 -15.52
CA ASP A 156 15.90 -7.30 -16.09
C ASP A 156 15.70 -8.49 -17.06
N ASN A 157 15.63 -8.19 -18.36
CA ASN A 157 15.23 -9.13 -19.39
C ASN A 157 13.85 -9.76 -19.09
N ASP A 158 13.81 -11.06 -18.77
CA ASP A 158 12.60 -11.81 -18.42
C ASP A 158 12.33 -11.90 -16.91
N ILE A 159 13.21 -11.31 -16.09
CA ILE A 159 13.11 -11.31 -14.63
C ILE A 159 12.36 -10.08 -14.15
N VAL A 160 11.29 -10.30 -13.38
CA VAL A 160 10.54 -9.21 -12.72
C VAL A 160 11.29 -8.77 -11.47
N ILE A 161 11.53 -7.48 -11.33
CA ILE A 161 12.27 -6.91 -10.20
C ILE A 161 11.30 -6.15 -9.30
N GLU A 162 11.26 -6.53 -8.03
CA GLU A 162 10.59 -5.81 -6.95
C GLU A 162 11.64 -5.11 -6.08
N ILE A 163 11.52 -3.79 -5.91
CA ILE A 163 12.50 -2.97 -5.19
C ILE A 163 11.94 -2.57 -3.83
N LYS A 164 12.64 -2.92 -2.76
CA LYS A 164 12.25 -2.59 -1.38
C LYS A 164 13.23 -1.62 -0.74
N THR A 165 12.81 -0.40 -0.53
CA THR A 165 13.57 0.56 0.26
C THR A 165 13.46 0.25 1.73
N ARG A 166 14.59 0.03 2.40
CA ARG A 166 14.66 -0.26 3.83
C ARG A 166 15.12 0.98 4.59
N MET A 167 14.33 1.38 5.61
CA MET A 167 14.57 2.63 6.34
C MET A 167 15.47 2.48 7.55
N LYS A 168 15.39 1.37 8.26
CA LYS A 168 16.08 1.18 9.55
C LYS A 168 17.22 0.19 9.47
N GLN A 169 17.03 -0.91 8.75
CA GLN A 169 18.00 -1.99 8.63
C GLN A 169 17.73 -2.81 7.38
N GLN A 170 18.74 -3.48 6.89
CA GLN A 170 18.58 -4.50 5.86
C GLN A 170 17.80 -5.68 6.45
N ASN A 171 16.76 -6.13 5.79
CA ASN A 171 16.08 -7.37 6.14
C ASN A 171 16.85 -8.54 5.56
N VAL A 172 17.61 -9.22 6.40
CA VAL A 172 18.33 -10.45 6.04
C VAL A 172 17.33 -11.60 5.87
N ARG A 173 16.20 -11.54 6.59
CA ARG A 173 15.11 -12.53 6.45
C ARG A 173 13.99 -11.94 5.61
N ARG A 174 13.46 -12.74 4.71
CA ARG A 174 12.29 -12.37 3.92
C ARG A 174 11.12 -12.03 4.80
N ASN A 175 10.49 -10.96 4.41
CA ASN A 175 9.11 -10.81 4.76
C ASN A 175 8.27 -11.58 3.73
N GLU A 176 7.46 -12.50 4.17
CA GLU A 176 6.59 -13.30 3.30
C GLU A 176 5.68 -12.40 2.44
N TYR A 177 5.33 -11.23 2.94
CA TYR A 177 4.54 -10.25 2.19
C TYR A 177 5.26 -9.70 0.94
N ASP A 178 6.58 -9.51 0.98
CA ASP A 178 7.36 -9.08 -0.20
C ASP A 178 7.31 -10.15 -1.30
N LEU A 179 7.39 -11.43 -0.89
CA LEU A 179 7.29 -12.55 -1.80
C LEU A 179 5.91 -12.64 -2.46
N TYR A 180 4.84 -12.48 -1.69
CA TYR A 180 3.46 -12.51 -2.19
C TYR A 180 3.17 -11.34 -3.15
N GLN A 181 3.75 -10.18 -2.90
CA GLN A 181 3.68 -9.07 -3.83
C GLN A 181 4.38 -9.39 -5.16
N LEU A 182 5.59 -9.97 -5.10
CA LEU A 182 6.30 -10.42 -6.30
C LEU A 182 5.51 -11.49 -7.06
N PHE A 183 4.91 -12.46 -6.37
CA PHE A 183 4.03 -13.46 -6.99
C PHE A 183 2.85 -12.83 -7.74
N GLY A 184 2.26 -11.78 -7.17
CA GLY A 184 1.23 -11.00 -7.85
C GLY A 184 1.71 -10.39 -9.16
N TYR A 185 2.93 -9.85 -9.19
CA TYR A 185 3.52 -9.33 -10.42
C TYR A 185 3.87 -10.44 -11.42
N LEU A 186 4.43 -11.56 -10.97
CA LEU A 186 4.72 -12.70 -11.84
C LEU A 186 3.44 -13.19 -12.53
N LEU A 187 2.35 -13.32 -11.76
CA LEU A 187 1.05 -13.70 -12.30
C LEU A 187 0.51 -12.63 -13.29
N ALA A 188 0.55 -11.35 -12.92
CA ALA A 188 0.02 -10.26 -13.74
C ALA A 188 0.80 -10.05 -15.06
N MET A 189 2.07 -10.42 -15.10
CA MET A 189 2.94 -10.28 -16.26
C MET A 189 3.13 -11.58 -17.04
N ASN A 190 2.53 -12.69 -16.58
CA ASN A 190 2.75 -14.03 -17.13
C ASN A 190 4.24 -14.39 -17.20
N LYS A 191 4.97 -14.15 -16.10
CA LYS A 191 6.38 -14.44 -15.95
C LYS A 191 6.59 -15.49 -14.86
N THR A 192 7.65 -16.26 -14.99
CA THR A 192 7.98 -17.33 -14.03
C THR A 192 9.11 -16.97 -13.10
N ARG A 193 9.89 -15.94 -13.43
CA ARG A 193 11.12 -15.59 -12.72
C ARG A 193 11.06 -14.16 -12.20
N GLY A 194 11.47 -13.99 -10.96
CA GLY A 194 11.51 -12.67 -10.31
C GLY A 194 12.63 -12.55 -9.30
N LYS A 195 12.86 -11.32 -8.83
CA LYS A 195 13.90 -10.99 -7.86
C LYS A 195 13.41 -9.89 -6.95
N ILE A 196 13.71 -9.98 -5.65
CA ILE A 196 13.51 -8.91 -4.70
C ILE A 196 14.85 -8.26 -4.41
N VAL A 197 14.94 -6.96 -4.65
CA VAL A 197 16.14 -6.16 -4.43
C VAL A 197 15.89 -5.20 -3.28
N GLN A 198 16.80 -5.10 -2.33
CA GLN A 198 16.73 -4.16 -1.23
C GLN A 198 17.69 -3.00 -1.44
N TYR A 199 17.21 -1.79 -1.17
CA TYR A 199 18.02 -0.58 -1.14
C TYR A 199 18.10 -0.06 0.30
N PHE A 200 19.31 0.04 0.81
CA PHE A 200 19.58 0.49 2.17
C PHE A 200 20.95 1.17 2.24
N ASN A 201 21.04 2.37 2.84
CA ASN A 201 22.29 3.14 2.96
C ASN A 201 23.05 3.28 1.64
N ASP A 202 22.35 3.65 0.55
CA ASP A 202 22.92 3.83 -0.79
C ASP A 202 23.51 2.57 -1.45
N ILE A 203 23.32 1.41 -0.85
CA ILE A 203 23.76 0.10 -1.36
C ILE A 203 22.55 -0.70 -1.82
N VAL A 204 22.70 -1.38 -2.95
CA VAL A 204 21.74 -2.33 -3.48
C VAL A 204 22.16 -3.74 -3.04
N TYR A 205 21.23 -4.46 -2.43
CA TYR A 205 21.43 -5.83 -1.97
C TYR A 205 20.44 -6.74 -2.65
N ASP A 206 20.87 -7.88 -3.08
CA ASP A 206 19.96 -8.97 -3.44
C ASP A 206 19.35 -9.54 -2.16
N SER A 207 18.03 -9.69 -2.16
CA SER A 207 17.35 -10.40 -1.09
C SER A 207 17.55 -11.88 -1.28
N ASP A 208 18.53 -12.41 -0.57
CA ASP A 208 18.74 -13.84 -0.52
C ASP A 208 17.56 -14.54 0.16
N ILE A 209 17.08 -15.54 -0.51
CA ILE A 209 16.05 -16.42 -0.02
C ILE A 209 16.63 -17.85 -0.03
N PRO A 210 17.39 -18.26 1.01
CA PRO A 210 18.19 -19.47 0.94
C PRO A 210 17.46 -20.73 0.50
N THR A 211 16.15 -20.78 0.76
CA THR A 211 15.30 -21.95 0.43
C THR A 211 14.67 -21.91 -0.96
N PHE A 212 14.65 -20.75 -1.63
CA PHE A 212 13.88 -20.60 -2.88
C PHE A 212 14.69 -19.98 -4.02
N THR A 213 15.95 -19.60 -3.78
CA THR A 213 16.73 -18.89 -4.77
C THR A 213 18.04 -19.58 -5.08
N GLU A 214 18.29 -19.69 -6.34
CA GLU A 214 19.65 -19.80 -6.86
C GLU A 214 20.03 -18.41 -7.40
N PHE A 215 21.15 -17.85 -6.96
CA PHE A 215 21.60 -16.49 -7.35
C PHE A 215 20.60 -15.36 -7.11
N GLY A 216 19.81 -15.42 -6.05
CA GLY A 216 18.82 -14.39 -5.74
C GLY A 216 17.56 -14.39 -6.63
N ILE A 217 17.45 -15.33 -7.55
CA ILE A 217 16.30 -15.47 -8.46
C ILE A 217 15.26 -16.40 -7.85
N ILE A 218 14.01 -15.99 -7.86
CA ILE A 218 12.82 -16.74 -7.48
C ILE A 218 12.24 -17.31 -8.77
N ASP A 219 12.17 -18.63 -8.91
CA ASP A 219 11.58 -19.31 -10.06
C ASP A 219 10.37 -20.14 -9.60
N ILE A 220 9.17 -19.74 -10.00
CA ILE A 220 7.92 -20.39 -9.60
C ILE A 220 7.66 -21.73 -10.30
N THR A 221 8.54 -22.16 -11.19
CA THR A 221 8.46 -23.47 -11.85
C THR A 221 9.28 -24.54 -11.12
N VAL A 222 10.12 -24.14 -10.15
CA VAL A 222 11.06 -25.00 -9.43
C VAL A 222 10.68 -25.09 -7.95
N GLU A 223 10.77 -26.30 -7.38
CA GLU A 223 10.55 -26.50 -5.95
C GLU A 223 11.70 -25.89 -5.10
N PRO A 224 11.41 -25.38 -3.89
CA PRO A 224 10.09 -25.35 -3.23
C PRO A 224 9.26 -24.10 -3.57
N CYS A 225 9.72 -23.24 -4.47
CA CYS A 225 9.03 -21.99 -4.82
C CYS A 225 7.71 -22.27 -5.54
N LYS A 226 7.65 -23.32 -6.35
CA LYS A 226 6.43 -23.77 -7.03
C LYS A 226 5.31 -24.05 -6.03
N SER A 227 5.55 -24.88 -5.02
CA SER A 227 4.56 -25.19 -3.97
C SER A 227 4.11 -23.93 -3.24
N LYS A 228 5.01 -22.97 -2.99
CA LYS A 228 4.67 -21.70 -2.34
C LYS A 228 3.84 -20.79 -3.23
N PHE A 229 4.06 -20.79 -4.53
CA PHE A 229 3.24 -20.07 -5.49
C PHE A 229 1.84 -20.70 -5.62
N GLU A 230 1.74 -22.02 -5.60
CA GLU A 230 0.44 -22.72 -5.57
C GLU A 230 -0.36 -22.41 -4.29
N GLU A 231 0.32 -22.34 -3.13
CA GLU A 231 -0.29 -21.87 -1.88
C GLU A 231 -0.83 -20.44 -2.03
N PHE A 232 -0.04 -19.53 -2.60
CA PHE A 232 -0.45 -18.16 -2.89
C PHE A 232 -1.72 -18.10 -3.73
N ILE A 233 -1.80 -18.84 -4.83
CA ILE A 233 -3.00 -18.89 -5.70
C ILE A 233 -4.20 -19.41 -4.93
N LYS A 234 -4.02 -20.46 -4.11
CA LYS A 234 -5.09 -21.01 -3.28
C LYS A 234 -5.62 -19.97 -2.27
N GLU A 235 -4.75 -19.31 -1.55
CA GLU A 235 -5.13 -18.28 -0.56
C GLU A 235 -5.84 -17.09 -1.20
N LEU A 236 -5.38 -16.66 -2.38
CA LEU A 236 -6.02 -15.59 -3.13
C LEU A 236 -7.43 -15.99 -3.60
N ASN A 237 -7.61 -17.22 -4.07
CA ASN A 237 -8.92 -17.76 -4.43
C ASN A 237 -9.85 -17.83 -3.22
N LEU A 238 -9.39 -18.32 -2.08
CA LEU A 238 -10.17 -18.35 -0.82
C LEU A 238 -10.58 -16.95 -0.38
N PHE A 239 -9.72 -15.95 -0.56
CA PHE A 239 -10.06 -14.57 -0.27
C PHE A 239 -11.23 -14.08 -1.15
N PHE A 240 -11.20 -14.34 -2.46
CA PHE A 240 -12.29 -13.92 -3.34
C PHE A 240 -13.57 -14.73 -3.17
N GLN A 241 -13.48 -16.01 -2.79
CA GLN A 241 -14.65 -16.80 -2.38
C GLN A 241 -15.33 -16.18 -1.16
N GLU A 242 -14.56 -15.88 -0.11
CA GLU A 242 -15.07 -15.20 1.09
C GLU A 242 -15.67 -13.82 0.77
N LEU A 243 -14.97 -13.01 -0.04
CA LEU A 243 -15.48 -11.71 -0.47
C LEU A 243 -16.86 -11.81 -1.17
N ASN A 244 -17.09 -12.88 -1.90
CA ASN A 244 -18.36 -13.13 -2.59
C ASN A 244 -19.50 -13.56 -1.67
N THR A 245 -19.22 -13.96 -0.42
CA THR A 245 -20.30 -14.24 0.56
C THR A 245 -21.03 -12.97 0.99
N TYR A 246 -20.39 -11.81 0.84
CA TYR A 246 -20.97 -10.52 1.20
C TYR A 246 -21.80 -9.95 0.04
N SER A 247 -22.94 -9.35 0.37
CA SER A 247 -23.89 -8.76 -0.55
C SER A 247 -24.37 -7.40 -0.02
N ASP A 248 -25.32 -6.80 -0.72
CA ASP A 248 -26.02 -5.59 -0.26
C ASP A 248 -26.91 -5.82 0.97
N THR A 249 -27.27 -7.07 1.26
CA THR A 249 -28.08 -7.46 2.43
C THR A 249 -27.27 -8.14 3.52
N HIS A 250 -26.07 -8.63 3.21
CA HIS A 250 -25.16 -9.29 4.16
C HIS A 250 -23.82 -8.55 4.20
N LEU A 251 -23.71 -7.58 5.07
CA LEU A 251 -22.54 -6.71 5.18
C LEU A 251 -21.47 -7.29 6.12
N ILE A 252 -20.23 -6.96 5.85
CA ILE A 252 -19.13 -7.20 6.79
C ILE A 252 -19.28 -6.30 8.02
N ASN A 253 -18.81 -6.75 9.19
CA ASN A 253 -18.86 -5.95 10.41
C ASN A 253 -17.83 -4.79 10.34
N ILE A 254 -18.29 -3.63 9.89
CA ILE A 254 -17.46 -2.44 9.69
C ILE A 254 -16.87 -1.94 11.01
N GLU A 255 -17.69 -1.91 12.07
CA GLU A 255 -17.31 -1.35 13.37
C GLU A 255 -16.15 -2.13 14.01
N ASP A 256 -16.22 -3.46 13.97
CA ASP A 256 -15.16 -4.32 14.52
C ASP A 256 -13.85 -4.17 13.73
N ILE A 257 -13.95 -4.09 12.41
CA ILE A 257 -12.76 -3.91 11.56
C ILE A 257 -12.07 -2.59 11.87
N ILE A 258 -12.83 -1.53 12.05
CA ILE A 258 -12.31 -0.20 12.35
C ILE A 258 -11.67 -0.16 13.73
N LYS A 259 -12.34 -0.70 14.74
CA LYS A 259 -11.79 -0.80 16.10
C LYS A 259 -10.49 -1.60 16.13
N LYS A 260 -10.49 -2.77 15.51
CA LYS A 260 -9.32 -3.67 15.47
C LYS A 260 -8.10 -3.04 14.79
N ASN A 261 -8.31 -2.22 13.78
CA ASN A 261 -7.23 -1.60 13.02
C ASN A 261 -6.83 -0.22 13.55
N GLU A 262 -7.37 0.20 14.72
CA GLU A 262 -7.12 1.52 15.29
C GLU A 262 -7.32 2.66 14.27
N TRP A 263 -8.26 2.48 13.38
CA TRP A 263 -8.55 3.53 12.42
C TRP A 263 -9.10 4.73 13.17
N PRO A 264 -8.45 5.88 13.06
CA PRO A 264 -9.02 7.09 13.63
C PRO A 264 -10.40 7.27 13.01
N ILE A 265 -11.40 7.49 13.88
CA ILE A 265 -12.74 7.96 13.51
C ILE A 265 -12.55 9.40 13.05
N ALA A 266 -12.17 9.61 11.82
CA ALA A 266 -12.12 10.92 11.20
C ALA A 266 -12.77 10.75 9.83
N LEU A 267 -14.00 11.21 9.56
CA LEU A 267 -14.31 12.61 9.54
C LEU A 267 -14.28 13.19 8.15
N TYR A 268 -15.10 12.67 7.19
CA TYR A 268 -15.08 13.28 5.88
C TYR A 268 -16.48 13.46 5.33
N ASP A 269 -16.86 14.70 5.08
CA ASP A 269 -18.02 14.97 4.25
C ASP A 269 -17.69 14.64 2.81
N THR A 270 -18.46 13.74 2.24
CA THR A 270 -18.27 13.21 0.90
C THR A 270 -18.90 14.06 -0.21
N THR A 271 -19.40 15.24 0.09
CA THR A 271 -19.97 16.15 -0.92
C THR A 271 -18.90 16.80 -1.78
N ASP A 272 -17.67 16.90 -1.29
CA ASP A 272 -16.53 17.37 -2.05
C ASP A 272 -15.54 16.23 -2.29
N THR A 273 -15.05 16.08 -3.48
CA THR A 273 -13.97 15.12 -3.84
C THR A 273 -12.78 15.31 -2.91
N PRO A 274 -12.47 14.33 -2.07
CA PRO A 274 -11.45 14.49 -1.07
C PRO A 274 -10.07 14.38 -1.71
N HIS A 275 -9.42 15.50 -1.91
CA HIS A 275 -8.07 15.49 -2.48
C HIS A 275 -6.95 15.25 -1.46
N ASN A 276 -7.27 14.97 -0.15
CA ASN A 276 -6.22 15.13 0.83
C ASN A 276 -6.37 14.36 2.14
N ILE A 277 -6.50 13.07 2.04
CA ILE A 277 -6.71 12.20 3.19
C ILE A 277 -5.43 11.40 3.47
N SER A 278 -5.18 11.05 4.75
CA SER A 278 -4.15 10.06 5.10
C SER A 278 -4.19 8.90 4.11
N PRO A 279 -3.05 8.38 3.62
CA PRO A 279 -3.04 7.28 2.64
C PRO A 279 -3.89 6.07 3.02
N ALA A 280 -4.10 5.84 4.31
CA ALA A 280 -5.00 4.80 4.81
C ALA A 280 -6.48 5.15 4.56
N TYR A 281 -6.85 6.42 4.69
CA TYR A 281 -8.21 6.92 4.46
C TYR A 281 -8.49 7.24 3.01
N GLU A 282 -7.48 7.73 2.28
CA GLU A 282 -7.57 7.97 0.85
C GLU A 282 -8.04 6.72 0.11
N LYS A 283 -7.59 5.53 0.55
CA LYS A 283 -8.06 4.26 0.00
C LYS A 283 -9.54 3.97 0.31
N ILE A 284 -10.03 4.26 1.51
CA ILE A 284 -11.43 4.03 1.88
C ILE A 284 -12.33 5.04 1.16
N ILE A 285 -11.97 6.31 1.18
CA ILE A 285 -12.81 7.37 0.62
C ILE A 285 -12.78 7.36 -0.91
N ASN A 286 -11.63 7.12 -1.54
CA ASN A 286 -11.58 6.92 -2.99
C ASN A 286 -12.26 5.61 -3.42
N SER A 287 -12.58 4.72 -2.47
CA SER A 287 -13.36 3.52 -2.72
C SER A 287 -14.86 3.72 -2.40
N ILE A 288 -15.23 4.79 -1.71
CA ILE A 288 -16.59 5.25 -1.45
C ILE A 288 -16.96 6.37 -2.43
#